data_e13d13fbf0b7ed775e826d4496cf0399
#
_entry.id   e13d13fbf0b7ed775e826d4496cf0399
#
_cell.length_a   1.000
_cell.length_b   1.000
_cell.length_c   1.000
_cell.angle_alpha   90.00
_cell.angle_beta   90.00
_cell.angle_gamma   90.00
#
_symmetry.space_group_name_H-M   'P 1'
#
loop_
_entity.id
_entity.type
_entity.pdbx_description
1 polymer ?
#
loop_
_entity_poly.entity_id
_entity_poly.type
_entity_poly.pdbx_seq_one_letter_code
_entity_poly.pdbx_strand_id
1 'polypeptide(L)'
;MRWKYLSDAYHESYKIQLDVYAYLLSKMGFKVFPTGYFYVCNADRNAESFSGQLIFEETLVPYKCNPYWVEEKILEMYVVLNSFDLPPTEKSCENCAYSAQRAIVEHVKNDTII
;
A
#
# COMPACT_ATOMS: atom_id res chain seq x y z
N MET A 1 14.29 5.73 8.08
CA MET A 1 13.99 5.81 6.64
C MET A 1 13.77 7.28 6.31
N ARG A 2 14.58 7.83 5.45
CA ARG A 2 14.49 9.24 5.09
C ARG A 2 13.59 9.38 3.86
N TRP A 3 12.44 9.96 4.01
CA TRP A 3 11.50 10.26 2.92
C TRP A 3 12.03 11.40 2.04
N LYS A 4 13.21 11.25 1.48
CA LYS A 4 13.77 12.31 0.65
C LYS A 4 13.24 12.31 -0.79
N TYR A 5 12.79 11.13 -1.26
CA TYR A 5 12.23 10.96 -2.61
C TYR A 5 11.16 9.87 -2.58
N LEU A 6 10.01 10.11 -3.19
CA LEU A 6 8.93 9.12 -3.40
C LEU A 6 9.29 8.11 -4.53
N SER A 7 10.53 7.61 -4.54
CA SER A 7 11.02 6.74 -5.61
C SER A 7 11.06 5.25 -5.26
N ASP A 8 10.88 4.90 -4.00
CA ASP A 8 10.95 3.51 -3.57
C ASP A 8 9.62 2.80 -3.74
N ALA A 9 9.66 1.48 -4.01
CA ALA A 9 8.46 0.65 -4.15
C ALA A 9 7.50 0.75 -2.95
N TYR A 10 8.04 0.98 -1.75
CA TYR A 10 7.26 1.23 -0.54
C TYR A 10 6.41 2.52 -0.63
N HIS A 11 6.88 3.53 -1.34
CA HIS A 11 6.16 4.79 -1.52
C HIS A 11 5.10 4.74 -2.61
N GLU A 12 5.17 3.78 -3.53
CA GLU A 12 4.17 3.59 -4.58
C GLU A 12 2.78 3.27 -3.99
N SER A 13 2.72 2.52 -2.89
CA SER A 13 1.46 2.23 -2.21
C SER A 13 0.74 3.48 -1.70
N TYR A 14 1.48 4.49 -1.26
CA TYR A 14 0.92 5.77 -0.82
C TYR A 14 0.42 6.63 -1.98
N LYS A 15 1.08 6.57 -3.15
CA LYS A 15 0.60 7.22 -4.37
C LYS A 15 -0.72 6.59 -4.83
N ILE A 16 -0.80 5.27 -4.84
CA ILE A 16 -2.04 4.52 -5.12
C ILE A 16 -3.15 4.95 -4.18
N GLN A 17 -2.87 5.10 -2.89
CA GLN A 17 -3.83 5.54 -1.89
C GLN A 17 -4.37 6.94 -2.21
N LEU A 18 -3.52 7.90 -2.59
CA LEU A 18 -3.98 9.25 -2.99
C LEU A 18 -4.81 9.23 -4.27
N ASP A 19 -4.45 8.42 -5.25
CA ASP A 19 -5.24 8.24 -6.48
C ASP A 19 -6.64 7.71 -6.18
N VAL A 20 -6.72 6.70 -5.30
CA VAL A 20 -8.00 6.13 -4.87
C VAL A 20 -8.83 7.16 -4.11
N TYR A 21 -8.23 7.95 -3.22
CA TYR A 21 -8.95 9.01 -2.51
C TYR A 21 -9.48 10.08 -3.47
N ALA A 22 -8.68 10.49 -4.44
CA ALA A 22 -9.12 11.44 -5.46
C ALA A 22 -10.30 10.89 -6.29
N TYR A 23 -10.24 9.62 -6.65
CA TYR A 23 -11.34 8.93 -7.33
C TYR A 23 -12.61 8.91 -6.49
N LEU A 24 -12.53 8.47 -5.23
CA LEU A 24 -13.68 8.37 -4.34
C LEU A 24 -14.33 9.73 -4.10
N LEU A 25 -13.55 10.75 -3.81
CA LEU A 25 -14.06 12.11 -3.60
C LEU A 25 -14.74 12.67 -4.85
N SER A 26 -14.17 12.40 -6.03
CA SER A 26 -14.80 12.79 -7.31
C SER A 26 -16.14 12.11 -7.52
N LYS A 27 -16.25 10.80 -7.22
CA LYS A 27 -17.51 10.04 -7.32
C LYS A 27 -18.56 10.50 -6.31
N MET A 28 -18.13 11.02 -5.17
CA MET A 28 -19.01 11.66 -4.18
C MET A 28 -19.50 13.05 -4.58
N GLY A 29 -19.05 13.57 -5.73
CA GLY A 29 -19.48 14.88 -6.26
C GLY A 29 -18.60 16.06 -5.81
N PHE A 30 -17.49 15.81 -5.13
CA PHE A 30 -16.56 16.88 -4.77
C PHE A 30 -15.69 17.29 -5.96
N LYS A 31 -15.42 18.58 -6.07
CA LYS A 31 -14.39 19.09 -6.98
C LYS A 31 -13.01 18.88 -6.38
N VAL A 32 -12.31 17.88 -6.89
CA VAL A 32 -11.00 17.48 -6.35
C VAL A 32 -9.88 18.25 -7.06
N PHE A 33 -8.97 18.83 -6.28
CA PHE A 33 -7.77 19.44 -6.84
C PHE A 33 -6.80 18.34 -7.34
N PRO A 34 -6.15 18.54 -8.50
CA PRO A 34 -5.34 17.47 -9.12
C PRO A 34 -4.06 17.13 -8.37
N THR A 35 -3.62 17.98 -7.44
CA THR A 35 -2.40 17.73 -6.64
C THR A 35 -2.77 17.41 -5.21
N GLY A 36 -2.38 16.25 -4.75
CA GLY A 36 -2.38 15.85 -3.34
C GLY A 36 -1.02 16.11 -2.70
N TYR A 37 -0.98 16.08 -1.37
CA TYR A 37 0.24 16.31 -0.62
C TYR A 37 0.45 15.22 0.41
N PHE A 38 1.68 14.72 0.50
CA PHE A 38 2.12 13.93 1.63
C PHE A 38 2.76 14.87 2.65
N TYR A 39 2.23 14.85 3.86
CA TYR A 39 2.86 15.50 5.00
C TYR A 39 3.75 14.50 5.70
N VAL A 40 5.05 14.68 5.59
CA VAL A 40 6.05 13.74 6.09
C VAL A 40 6.75 14.35 7.29
N CYS A 41 6.73 13.62 8.41
CA CYS A 41 7.43 13.97 9.64
C CYS A 41 8.50 12.92 9.92
N ASN A 42 9.76 13.28 9.82
CA ASN A 42 10.88 12.42 10.16
C ASN A 42 11.43 12.78 11.54
N ALA A 43 11.46 11.82 12.46
CA ALA A 43 12.09 12.01 13.74
C ALA A 43 13.62 12.13 13.59
N ASP A 44 14.21 13.04 14.31
CA ASP A 44 15.67 13.13 14.41
C ASP A 44 16.21 11.93 15.22
N ARG A 45 16.86 11.01 14.53
CA ARG A 45 17.46 9.80 15.11
C ARG A 45 18.85 10.01 15.68
N ASN A 46 19.47 11.15 15.38
CA ASN A 46 20.83 11.47 15.79
C ASN A 46 20.88 12.34 17.04
N ALA A 47 19.74 12.61 17.67
CA ALA A 47 19.68 13.32 18.94
C ALA A 47 20.44 12.52 20.01
N GLU A 48 21.34 13.19 20.74
CA GLU A 48 22.15 12.56 21.79
C GLU A 48 21.32 12.01 22.94
N SER A 49 20.19 12.63 23.22
CA SER A 49 19.26 12.19 24.28
C SER A 49 17.83 12.61 23.99
N PHE A 50 16.90 11.92 24.62
CA PHE A 50 15.46 12.24 24.52
C PHE A 50 15.15 13.62 25.14
N SER A 51 15.74 13.97 26.28
CA SER A 51 15.56 15.24 27.00
C SER A 51 14.10 15.73 27.11
N GLY A 52 13.12 14.81 27.09
CA GLY A 52 11.70 15.13 27.13
C GLY A 52 11.11 15.69 25.83
N GLN A 53 11.86 15.68 24.72
CA GLN A 53 11.40 16.20 23.43
C GLN A 53 11.75 15.25 22.28
N LEU A 54 10.83 15.15 21.31
CA LEU A 54 11.10 14.55 20.02
C LEU A 54 11.10 15.66 18.96
N ILE A 55 12.21 15.76 18.23
CA ILE A 55 12.37 16.75 17.16
C ILE A 55 12.06 16.07 15.84
N PHE A 56 11.23 16.72 15.03
CA PHE A 56 10.83 16.24 13.71
C PHE A 56 11.23 17.23 12.63
N GLU A 57 11.71 16.69 11.52
CA GLU A 57 11.83 17.42 10.25
C GLU A 57 10.51 17.21 9.48
N GLU A 58 9.82 18.30 9.17
CA GLU A 58 8.55 18.30 8.46
C GLU A 58 8.76 18.64 6.99
N THR A 59 8.09 17.89 6.10
CA THR A 59 8.18 18.13 4.66
C THR A 59 6.82 17.89 4.00
N LEU A 60 6.40 18.82 3.14
CA LEU A 60 5.27 18.61 2.23
C LEU A 60 5.79 18.14 0.88
N VAL A 61 5.33 16.96 0.46
CA VAL A 61 5.70 16.40 -0.85
C VAL A 61 4.48 16.40 -1.75
N PRO A 62 4.48 17.22 -2.83
CA PRO A 62 3.38 17.26 -3.77
C PRO A 62 3.37 16.01 -4.65
N TYR A 63 2.17 15.52 -4.95
CA TYR A 63 1.94 14.42 -5.86
C TYR A 63 0.76 14.73 -6.78
N LYS A 64 0.99 14.64 -8.08
CA LYS A 64 -0.09 14.79 -9.06
C LYS A 64 -0.91 13.50 -9.12
N CYS A 65 -2.11 13.53 -8.56
CA CYS A 65 -3.01 12.39 -8.53
C CYS A 65 -3.46 12.00 -9.93
N ASN A 66 -3.56 10.69 -10.17
CA ASN A 66 -4.10 10.13 -11.39
C ASN A 66 -5.24 9.14 -11.03
N PRO A 67 -6.48 9.60 -10.89
CA PRO A 67 -7.60 8.74 -10.49
C PRO A 67 -8.16 7.88 -11.64
N TYR A 68 -7.73 8.07 -12.89
CA TYR A 68 -8.38 7.51 -14.07
C TYR A 68 -8.21 6.00 -14.22
N TRP A 69 -7.19 5.41 -13.63
CA TRP A 69 -6.94 3.96 -13.67
C TRP A 69 -7.78 3.18 -12.65
N VAL A 70 -8.33 3.85 -11.62
CA VAL A 70 -8.92 3.19 -10.45
C VAL A 70 -10.17 2.39 -10.82
N GLU A 71 -11.06 2.97 -11.62
CA GLU A 71 -12.32 2.31 -12.01
C GLU A 71 -12.08 1.03 -12.81
N GLU A 72 -11.16 1.06 -13.76
CA GLU A 72 -10.78 -0.11 -14.55
C GLU A 72 -10.23 -1.23 -13.66
N LYS A 73 -9.37 -0.90 -12.70
CA LYS A 73 -8.83 -1.88 -11.74
C LYS A 73 -9.90 -2.46 -10.82
N ILE A 74 -10.88 -1.70 -10.41
CA ILE A 74 -12.01 -2.21 -9.63
C ILE A 74 -12.80 -3.22 -10.45
N LEU A 75 -13.04 -2.95 -11.74
CA LEU A 75 -13.73 -3.88 -12.62
C LEU A 75 -12.92 -5.16 -12.87
N GLU A 76 -11.60 -5.06 -13.08
CA GLU A 76 -10.72 -6.22 -13.16
C GLU A 76 -10.78 -7.08 -11.89
N MET A 77 -10.72 -6.46 -10.71
CA MET A 77 -10.85 -7.14 -9.42
C MET A 77 -12.19 -7.86 -9.29
N TYR A 78 -13.28 -7.23 -9.73
CA TYR A 78 -14.61 -7.84 -9.74
C TYR A 78 -14.65 -9.09 -10.61
N VAL A 79 -14.07 -9.05 -11.81
CA VAL A 79 -13.97 -10.20 -12.71
C VAL A 79 -13.20 -11.35 -12.05
N VAL A 80 -12.05 -11.07 -11.45
CA VAL A 80 -11.23 -12.07 -10.75
C VAL A 80 -11.99 -12.71 -9.59
N LEU A 81 -12.67 -11.89 -8.77
CA LEU A 81 -13.46 -12.39 -7.62
C LEU A 81 -14.63 -13.29 -8.02
N ASN A 82 -15.18 -13.11 -9.22
CA ASN A 82 -16.27 -13.94 -9.77
C ASN A 82 -15.78 -15.05 -10.71
N SER A 83 -14.47 -15.23 -10.85
CA SER A 83 -13.84 -16.30 -11.60
C SER A 83 -13.69 -17.55 -10.73
N PHE A 84 -13.74 -18.72 -11.37
CA PHE A 84 -13.43 -19.99 -10.72
C PHE A 84 -11.93 -20.25 -10.64
N ASP A 85 -11.15 -19.55 -11.47
CA ASP A 85 -9.69 -19.71 -11.53
C ASP A 85 -9.01 -18.72 -10.59
N LEU A 86 -8.07 -19.24 -9.80
CA LEU A 86 -7.22 -18.38 -8.97
C LEU A 86 -6.17 -17.69 -9.84
N PRO A 87 -5.94 -16.38 -9.66
CA PRO A 87 -4.87 -15.70 -10.35
C PRO A 87 -3.52 -16.27 -9.93
N PRO A 88 -2.49 -16.22 -10.82
CA PRO A 88 -1.16 -16.68 -10.47
C PRO A 88 -0.58 -15.85 -9.31
N THR A 89 0.20 -16.50 -8.46
CA THR A 89 0.89 -15.83 -7.36
C THR A 89 2.05 -14.99 -7.87
N GLU A 90 2.20 -13.79 -7.32
CA GLU A 90 3.39 -12.97 -7.57
C GLU A 90 4.58 -13.53 -6.77
N LYS A 91 5.75 -13.67 -7.43
CA LYS A 91 6.95 -14.25 -6.81
C LYS A 91 7.47 -13.47 -5.60
N SER A 92 7.26 -12.17 -5.60
CA SER A 92 7.65 -11.27 -4.52
C SER A 92 6.60 -11.13 -3.41
N CYS A 93 5.46 -11.81 -3.53
CA CYS A 93 4.37 -11.70 -2.58
C CYS A 93 4.63 -12.55 -1.33
N GLU A 94 4.99 -11.91 -0.22
CA GLU A 94 5.22 -12.57 1.07
C GLU A 94 3.96 -13.26 1.62
N ASN A 95 2.79 -12.65 1.42
CA ASN A 95 1.51 -13.24 1.83
C ASN A 95 1.20 -14.53 1.07
N CYS A 96 1.48 -14.56 -0.24
CA CYS A 96 1.31 -15.75 -1.06
C CYS A 96 2.26 -16.88 -0.64
N ALA A 97 3.52 -16.55 -0.34
CA ALA A 97 4.51 -17.50 0.14
C ALA A 97 4.10 -18.08 1.50
N TYR A 98 3.64 -17.25 2.42
CA TYR A 98 3.13 -17.68 3.72
C TYR A 98 1.93 -18.64 3.58
N SER A 99 0.95 -18.29 2.75
CA SER A 99 -0.24 -19.12 2.54
C SER A 99 0.11 -20.48 1.95
N ALA A 100 1.02 -20.53 0.98
CA ALA A 100 1.49 -21.78 0.37
C ALA A 100 2.20 -22.67 1.37
N GLN A 101 3.11 -22.12 2.18
CA GLN A 101 3.83 -22.87 3.21
C GLN A 101 2.90 -23.37 4.32
N ARG A 102 1.93 -22.55 4.73
CA ARG A 102 0.95 -22.96 5.74
C ARG A 102 0.10 -24.13 5.27
N ALA A 103 -0.35 -24.12 4.03
CA ALA A 103 -1.11 -25.23 3.45
C ALA A 103 -0.33 -26.55 3.48
N ILE A 104 0.97 -26.53 3.19
CA ILE A 104 1.84 -27.71 3.27
C ILE A 104 1.89 -28.26 4.71
N VAL A 105 2.09 -27.39 5.70
CA VAL A 105 2.17 -27.79 7.12
C VAL A 105 0.84 -28.37 7.61
N GLU A 106 -0.27 -27.82 7.18
CA GLU A 106 -1.62 -28.32 7.54
C GLU A 106 -1.89 -29.70 6.95
N HIS A 107 -1.48 -29.95 5.69
CA HIS A 107 -1.60 -31.26 5.06
C HIS A 107 -0.75 -32.32 5.76
N VAL A 108 0.49 -32.02 6.09
CA VAL A 108 1.39 -32.94 6.82
C VAL A 108 0.81 -33.33 8.18
N LYS A 109 0.14 -32.42 8.89
CA LYS A 109 -0.51 -32.74 10.17
C LYS A 109 -1.71 -33.67 10.00
N ASN A 110 -2.48 -33.52 8.93
CA ASN A 110 -3.63 -34.39 8.67
C ASN A 110 -3.23 -35.79 8.26
N ASP A 111 -2.09 -35.96 7.60
CA ASP A 111 -1.54 -37.28 7.22
C ASP A 111 -0.88 -38.02 8.40
N THR A 112 -0.63 -37.36 9.53
CA THR A 112 0.01 -37.96 10.72
C THR A 112 -1.01 -38.38 11.78
N ILE A 113 -2.29 -38.14 11.58
CA ILE A 113 -3.39 -38.58 12.45
C ILE A 113 -4.09 -39.79 11.78
N ILE A 114 -3.37 -40.90 11.74
CA ILE A 114 -3.95 -42.25 11.51
C ILE A 114 -3.44 -43.14 12.64
#